data_e46ab556c9d041235f7a23c351cb0564
#
_entry.id   e46ab556c9d041235f7a23c351cb0564
#
_cell.length_a   1.000
_cell.length_b   1.000
_cell.length_c   1.000
_cell.angle_alpha   90.00
_cell.angle_beta   90.00
_cell.angle_gamma   90.00
#
_symmetry.space_group_name_H-M   'P 1'
#
loop_
_entity.id
_entity.type
_entity.pdbx_description
1 polymer ?
#
loop_
_entity_poly.entity_id
_entity_poly.type
_entity_poly.pdbx_seq_one_letter_code
_entity_poly.pdbx_strand_id
1 'polypeptide(L)'
;MEKFYLSLFNKYTNTSLVVLLLIISFFAYSAKDFQLDASSDTLILEQDEDLKKYRLVIDDYGSNDFLIVTFTDEKRILTKDNLNQIKLFVDRVGKLNWVENIQSIFDVPLLEVNDQSLTDLINEVLTIESPGVDLIDAEKELLNSPIFKNLIISEDASSTAVLINFKKDEKHELLIQERERLRNLDAVSYTHLRAHETDT
;
A
#
# COMPACT_ATOMS: atom_id res chain seq x y z
N MET A 1 0.98 54.65 6.47
CA MET A 1 0.51 53.41 7.13
C MET A 1 1.42 52.98 8.28
N GLU A 2 2.72 52.99 8.10
CA GLU A 2 3.71 52.55 9.10
C GLU A 2 3.59 53.30 10.47
N LYS A 3 3.42 54.62 10.46
CA LYS A 3 3.24 55.43 11.67
C LYS A 3 1.94 55.10 12.45
N PHE A 4 0.92 54.63 11.77
CA PHE A 4 -0.35 54.25 12.38
C PHE A 4 -0.19 52.95 13.17
N TYR A 5 0.50 51.96 12.59
CA TYR A 5 0.79 50.67 13.27
C TYR A 5 1.70 50.90 14.48
N LEU A 6 2.76 51.66 14.36
CA LEU A 6 3.68 51.97 15.45
C LEU A 6 2.99 52.71 16.60
N SER A 7 2.08 53.66 16.32
CA SER A 7 1.30 54.37 17.34
C SER A 7 0.33 53.45 18.05
N LEU A 8 -0.33 52.54 17.34
CA LEU A 8 -1.26 51.55 17.90
C LEU A 8 -0.55 50.57 18.83
N PHE A 9 0.58 50.04 18.38
CA PHE A 9 1.38 49.09 19.18
C PHE A 9 1.99 49.77 20.42
N ASN A 10 2.54 50.97 20.33
CA ASN A 10 3.13 51.65 21.49
C ASN A 10 2.10 52.08 22.53
N LYS A 11 0.90 52.52 22.11
CA LYS A 11 -0.12 52.99 23.04
C LYS A 11 -0.89 51.87 23.76
N TYR A 12 -1.03 50.72 23.09
CA TYR A 12 -1.83 49.61 23.59
C TYR A 12 -1.06 48.28 23.56
N THR A 13 0.21 48.29 23.90
CA THR A 13 1.10 47.12 23.83
C THR A 13 0.52 45.90 24.56
N ASN A 14 0.03 46.07 25.79
CA ASN A 14 -0.50 44.97 26.57
C ASN A 14 -1.81 44.41 25.99
N THR A 15 -2.67 45.30 25.48
CA THR A 15 -3.93 44.89 24.84
C THR A 15 -3.66 44.18 23.52
N SER A 16 -2.72 44.67 22.72
CA SER A 16 -2.29 44.04 21.48
C SER A 16 -1.70 42.64 21.72
N LEU A 17 -0.92 42.47 22.78
CA LEU A 17 -0.32 41.21 23.17
C LEU A 17 -1.40 40.21 23.62
N VAL A 18 -2.40 40.63 24.38
CA VAL A 18 -3.53 39.79 24.78
C VAL A 18 -4.35 39.35 23.57
N VAL A 19 -4.65 40.25 22.64
CA VAL A 19 -5.37 39.93 21.40
C VAL A 19 -4.58 38.96 20.55
N LEU A 20 -3.28 39.16 20.39
CA LEU A 20 -2.41 38.24 19.66
C LEU A 20 -2.41 36.82 20.31
N LEU A 21 -2.31 36.74 21.64
CA LEU A 21 -2.38 35.48 22.38
C LEU A 21 -3.72 34.78 22.20
N LEU A 22 -4.83 35.49 22.18
CA LEU A 22 -6.15 34.94 21.91
C LEU A 22 -6.25 34.37 20.49
N ILE A 23 -5.73 35.10 19.50
CA ILE A 23 -5.69 34.65 18.10
C ILE A 23 -4.86 33.35 17.99
N ILE A 24 -3.64 33.35 18.57
CA ILE A 24 -2.77 32.17 18.56
C ILE A 24 -3.46 30.97 19.25
N SER A 25 -4.09 31.20 20.41
CA SER A 25 -4.80 30.17 21.15
C SER A 25 -5.98 29.61 20.34
N PHE A 26 -6.71 30.47 19.63
CA PHE A 26 -7.80 30.04 18.74
C PHE A 26 -7.30 29.16 17.59
N PHE A 27 -6.23 29.56 16.91
CA PHE A 27 -5.65 28.74 15.85
C PHE A 27 -5.00 27.48 16.38
N ALA A 28 -4.34 27.50 17.53
CA ALA A 28 -3.79 26.31 18.16
C ALA A 28 -4.88 25.31 18.57
N TYR A 29 -6.03 25.81 19.03
CA TYR A 29 -7.18 24.96 19.31
C TYR A 29 -7.76 24.33 18.04
N SER A 30 -7.88 25.09 16.95
CA SER A 30 -8.35 24.59 15.67
C SER A 30 -7.35 23.64 14.99
N ALA A 31 -6.05 23.80 15.26
CA ALA A 31 -5.00 22.94 14.71
C ALA A 31 -5.02 21.50 15.25
N LYS A 32 -5.68 21.25 16.39
CA LYS A 32 -5.78 19.88 16.94
C LYS A 32 -6.53 18.91 16.01
N ASP A 33 -7.45 19.44 15.20
CA ASP A 33 -8.27 18.66 14.28
C ASP A 33 -7.65 18.61 12.86
N PHE A 34 -6.45 19.22 12.70
CA PHE A 34 -5.74 19.22 11.44
C PHE A 34 -5.18 17.84 11.16
N GLN A 35 -5.70 17.19 10.12
CA GLN A 35 -5.20 15.92 9.59
C GLN A 35 -4.56 16.17 8.23
N LEU A 36 -3.28 15.82 8.11
CA LEU A 36 -2.59 15.85 6.83
C LEU A 36 -2.78 14.47 6.17
N ASP A 37 -3.55 14.44 5.11
CA ASP A 37 -3.59 13.26 4.25
C ASP A 37 -2.33 13.27 3.35
N ALA A 38 -1.34 12.46 3.73
CA ALA A 38 -0.09 12.29 2.99
C ALA A 38 -0.13 11.02 2.12
N SER A 39 -1.34 10.52 1.79
CA SER A 39 -1.46 9.38 0.88
C SER A 39 -0.94 9.73 -0.51
N SER A 40 -0.42 8.73 -1.21
CA SER A 40 0.04 8.89 -2.60
C SER A 40 -1.07 9.41 -3.52
N ASP A 41 -2.33 9.11 -3.20
CA ASP A 41 -3.49 9.53 -3.96
C ASP A 41 -3.72 11.04 -3.96
N THR A 42 -3.33 11.75 -2.88
CA THR A 42 -3.45 13.22 -2.81
C THR A 42 -2.36 13.95 -3.58
N LEU A 43 -1.27 13.27 -3.90
CA LEU A 43 -0.16 13.82 -4.69
C LEU A 43 -0.37 13.69 -6.20
N ILE A 44 -1.33 12.88 -6.63
CA ILE A 44 -1.64 12.66 -8.05
C ILE A 44 -2.65 13.72 -8.50
N LEU A 45 -2.36 14.37 -9.63
CA LEU A 45 -3.26 15.35 -10.26
C LEU A 45 -4.57 14.65 -10.69
N GLU A 46 -5.66 14.98 -10.01
CA GLU A 46 -6.98 14.33 -10.21
C GLU A 46 -7.57 14.48 -11.60
N GLN A 47 -7.10 15.43 -12.37
CA GLN A 47 -7.55 15.66 -13.75
C GLN A 47 -6.73 14.89 -14.79
N ASP A 48 -5.78 14.06 -14.36
CA ASP A 48 -4.99 13.24 -15.25
C ASP A 48 -5.87 12.15 -15.91
N GLU A 49 -5.86 12.12 -17.25
CA GLU A 49 -6.62 11.13 -18.02
C GLU A 49 -6.11 9.69 -17.78
N ASP A 50 -4.81 9.54 -17.52
CA ASP A 50 -4.23 8.22 -17.26
C ASP A 50 -4.63 7.70 -15.88
N LEU A 51 -4.80 8.60 -14.89
CA LEU A 51 -5.36 8.24 -13.59
C LEU A 51 -6.82 7.77 -13.71
N LYS A 52 -7.63 8.43 -14.55
CA LYS A 52 -9.00 8.00 -14.81
C LYS A 52 -9.05 6.61 -15.44
N LYS A 53 -8.19 6.35 -16.43
CA LYS A 53 -8.07 5.01 -17.04
C LYS A 53 -7.61 3.96 -16.04
N TYR A 54 -6.63 4.29 -15.20
CA TYR A 54 -6.14 3.41 -14.14
C TYR A 54 -7.24 3.04 -13.16
N ARG A 55 -8.06 4.02 -12.73
CA ARG A 55 -9.21 3.77 -11.84
C ARG A 55 -10.24 2.86 -12.49
N LEU A 56 -10.57 3.05 -13.77
CA LEU A 56 -11.47 2.15 -14.49
C LEU A 56 -10.95 0.71 -14.52
N VAL A 57 -9.65 0.52 -14.73
CA VAL A 57 -9.03 -0.82 -14.69
C VAL A 57 -9.12 -1.42 -13.28
N ILE A 58 -8.87 -0.62 -12.25
CA ILE A 58 -9.01 -1.09 -10.85
C ILE A 58 -10.46 -1.45 -10.53
N ASP A 59 -11.43 -0.67 -11.00
CA ASP A 59 -12.85 -0.94 -10.77
C ASP A 59 -13.28 -2.25 -11.46
N ASP A 60 -12.79 -2.51 -12.67
CA ASP A 60 -13.14 -3.70 -13.45
C ASP A 60 -12.42 -4.98 -12.95
N TYR A 61 -11.15 -4.88 -12.58
CA TYR A 61 -10.30 -6.03 -12.23
C TYR A 61 -10.04 -6.16 -10.73
N GLY A 62 -10.39 -5.18 -9.95
CA GLY A 62 -10.09 -5.06 -8.53
C GLY A 62 -8.63 -4.65 -8.30
N SER A 63 -8.39 -3.89 -7.27
CA SER A 63 -7.08 -3.69 -6.68
C SER A 63 -7.16 -4.16 -5.24
N ASN A 64 -6.47 -5.23 -4.94
CA ASN A 64 -6.29 -5.62 -3.55
C ASN A 64 -5.00 -4.99 -3.06
N ASP A 65 -5.08 -4.29 -1.95
CA ASP A 65 -3.88 -3.86 -1.24
C ASP A 65 -3.07 -5.09 -0.86
N PHE A 66 -1.78 -5.02 -1.08
CA PHE A 66 -0.86 -6.10 -0.74
C PHE A 66 0.39 -5.58 -0.04
N LEU A 67 1.01 -6.44 0.72
CA LEU A 67 2.29 -6.21 1.37
C LEU A 67 3.29 -7.26 0.91
N ILE A 68 4.48 -6.81 0.51
CA ILE A 68 5.60 -7.69 0.22
C ILE A 68 6.54 -7.66 1.43
N VAL A 69 6.78 -8.84 2.00
CA VAL A 69 7.78 -9.04 3.06
C VAL A 69 8.92 -9.87 2.50
N THR A 70 10.13 -9.36 2.57
CA THR A 70 11.33 -10.05 2.10
C THR A 70 12.12 -10.62 3.27
N PHE A 71 12.59 -11.84 3.11
CA PHE A 71 13.52 -12.52 4.01
C PHE A 71 14.87 -12.62 3.30
N THR A 72 15.94 -12.23 3.96
CA THR A 72 17.28 -12.24 3.39
C THR A 72 18.26 -12.94 4.34
N ASP A 73 19.11 -13.79 3.78
CA ASP A 73 20.23 -14.43 4.48
C ASP A 73 21.54 -14.09 3.75
N GLU A 74 22.62 -13.92 4.47
CA GLU A 74 23.93 -13.55 3.88
C GLU A 74 24.49 -14.63 2.93
N LYS A 75 24.01 -15.86 3.02
CA LYS A 75 24.51 -16.98 2.23
C LYS A 75 23.47 -17.53 1.29
N ARG A 76 22.46 -18.20 1.82
CA ARG A 76 21.39 -18.86 1.07
C ARG A 76 20.10 -18.86 1.87
N ILE A 77 19.03 -18.46 1.23
CA ILE A 77 17.73 -18.41 1.88
C ILE A 77 17.11 -19.80 2.02
N LEU A 78 17.35 -20.72 1.06
CA LEU A 78 16.80 -22.07 1.04
C LEU A 78 17.57 -23.02 1.98
N THR A 79 17.49 -22.74 3.27
CA THR A 79 17.94 -23.63 4.33
C THR A 79 16.76 -24.05 5.18
N LYS A 80 16.86 -25.23 5.82
CA LYS A 80 15.78 -25.73 6.71
C LYS A 80 15.42 -24.74 7.80
N ASP A 81 16.41 -24.06 8.37
CA ASP A 81 16.20 -23.13 9.47
C ASP A 81 15.47 -21.86 8.99
N ASN A 82 15.87 -21.31 7.85
CA ASN A 82 15.22 -20.15 7.26
C ASN A 82 13.79 -20.48 6.81
N LEU A 83 13.61 -21.61 6.15
CA LEU A 83 12.27 -22.07 5.74
C LEU A 83 11.33 -22.26 6.93
N ASN A 84 11.82 -22.83 8.04
CA ASN A 84 11.03 -22.95 9.27
C ASN A 84 10.62 -21.57 9.82
N GLN A 85 11.52 -20.57 9.81
CA GLN A 85 11.21 -19.22 10.26
C GLN A 85 10.18 -18.54 9.36
N ILE A 86 10.34 -18.66 8.04
CA ILE A 86 9.40 -18.13 7.06
C ILE A 86 8.03 -18.80 7.23
N LYS A 87 7.99 -20.12 7.40
CA LYS A 87 6.75 -20.86 7.63
C LYS A 87 6.03 -20.39 8.91
N LEU A 88 6.75 -20.24 10.01
CA LEU A 88 6.19 -19.73 11.25
C LEU A 88 5.61 -18.30 11.07
N PHE A 89 6.26 -17.47 10.26
CA PHE A 89 5.75 -16.15 9.92
C PHE A 89 4.45 -16.26 9.10
N VAL A 90 4.45 -17.03 8.01
CA VAL A 90 3.29 -17.25 7.13
C VAL A 90 2.11 -17.80 7.94
N ASP A 91 2.32 -18.81 8.79
CA ASP A 91 1.30 -19.41 9.63
C ASP A 91 0.69 -18.43 10.65
N ARG A 92 1.50 -17.51 11.18
CA ARG A 92 1.03 -16.49 12.13
C ARG A 92 0.24 -15.40 11.43
N VAL A 93 0.75 -14.90 10.31
CA VAL A 93 0.11 -13.84 9.54
C VAL A 93 -1.17 -14.33 8.89
N GLY A 94 -1.21 -15.57 8.39
CA GLY A 94 -2.39 -16.18 7.80
C GLY A 94 -3.58 -16.33 8.76
N LYS A 95 -3.35 -16.27 10.09
CA LYS A 95 -4.41 -16.28 11.11
C LYS A 95 -5.03 -14.92 11.37
N LEU A 96 -4.49 -13.86 10.79
CA LEU A 96 -5.01 -12.50 10.99
C LEU A 96 -6.28 -12.32 10.16
N ASN A 97 -7.32 -11.76 10.78
CA ASN A 97 -8.65 -11.65 10.17
C ASN A 97 -8.69 -10.74 8.91
N TRP A 98 -7.73 -9.85 8.77
CA TRP A 98 -7.63 -8.89 7.67
C TRP A 98 -6.78 -9.42 6.49
N VAL A 99 -6.16 -10.59 6.62
CA VAL A 99 -5.44 -11.26 5.54
C VAL A 99 -6.41 -12.11 4.73
N GLU A 100 -6.39 -11.94 3.40
CA GLU A 100 -7.17 -12.73 2.47
C GLU A 100 -6.44 -14.01 2.09
N ASN A 101 -5.24 -13.85 1.54
CA ASN A 101 -4.34 -14.95 1.21
C ASN A 101 -2.87 -14.52 1.34
N ILE A 102 -1.99 -15.51 1.38
CA ILE A 102 -0.55 -15.33 1.39
C ILE A 102 0.02 -16.19 0.27
N GLN A 103 0.94 -15.64 -0.48
CA GLN A 103 1.73 -16.33 -1.49
C GLN A 103 3.20 -16.27 -1.08
N SER A 104 3.84 -17.41 -1.04
CA SER A 104 5.21 -17.57 -0.57
C SER A 104 5.94 -18.62 -1.41
N ILE A 105 7.18 -18.87 -1.07
CA ILE A 105 7.96 -19.94 -1.69
C ILE A 105 7.37 -21.33 -1.50
N PHE A 106 6.52 -21.51 -0.47
CA PHE A 106 5.85 -22.79 -0.20
C PHE A 106 4.70 -23.11 -1.17
N ASP A 107 4.17 -22.07 -1.84
CA ASP A 107 3.05 -22.18 -2.78
C ASP A 107 3.52 -22.34 -4.23
N VAL A 108 4.85 -22.32 -4.44
CA VAL A 108 5.44 -22.43 -5.78
C VAL A 108 5.44 -23.87 -6.24
N PRO A 109 4.84 -24.18 -7.41
CA PRO A 109 4.89 -25.50 -7.99
C PRO A 109 6.30 -25.81 -8.52
N LEU A 110 6.83 -26.98 -8.18
CA LEU A 110 8.06 -27.53 -8.73
C LEU A 110 7.69 -28.58 -9.79
N LEU A 111 8.17 -28.35 -11.02
CA LEU A 111 7.80 -29.13 -12.20
C LEU A 111 8.94 -30.04 -12.69
N GLU A 112 10.20 -29.68 -12.38
CA GLU A 112 11.41 -30.33 -12.92
C GLU A 112 12.12 -31.21 -11.89
N VAL A 113 11.85 -31.06 -10.60
CA VAL A 113 12.57 -31.77 -9.51
C VAL A 113 12.40 -33.29 -9.55
N ASN A 114 11.32 -33.76 -10.15
CA ASN A 114 11.14 -35.19 -10.41
C ASN A 114 10.76 -35.41 -11.88
N ASP A 115 11.32 -36.41 -12.52
CA ASP A 115 10.95 -36.93 -13.88
C ASP A 115 9.50 -37.45 -13.91
N GLN A 116 8.56 -36.71 -13.32
CA GLN A 116 7.15 -37.11 -13.27
C GLN A 116 6.47 -36.87 -14.61
N SER A 117 5.58 -37.80 -14.97
CA SER A 117 4.70 -37.61 -16.12
C SER A 117 3.79 -36.38 -15.91
N LEU A 118 3.47 -35.63 -16.99
CA LEU A 118 2.50 -34.55 -16.96
C LEU A 118 1.15 -34.95 -16.35
N THR A 119 0.80 -36.25 -16.41
CA THR A 119 -0.42 -36.82 -15.83
C THR A 119 -0.36 -36.87 -14.30
N ASP A 120 0.83 -37.06 -13.74
CA ASP A 120 1.03 -37.12 -12.27
C ASP A 120 1.02 -35.68 -11.69
N LEU A 121 1.56 -34.68 -12.42
CA LEU A 121 1.52 -33.30 -12.05
C LEU A 121 0.10 -32.70 -11.96
N ILE A 122 -0.85 -33.26 -12.70
CA ILE A 122 -2.27 -32.82 -12.61
C ILE A 122 -2.91 -33.26 -11.28
N ASN A 123 -2.43 -34.37 -10.72
CA ASN A 123 -3.01 -34.99 -9.51
C ASN A 123 -2.32 -34.48 -8.23
N GLU A 124 -1.03 -34.19 -8.28
CA GLU A 124 -0.25 -33.78 -7.10
C GLU A 124 0.85 -32.82 -7.50
N VAL A 125 0.64 -31.55 -7.17
CA VAL A 125 1.63 -30.48 -7.41
C VAL A 125 2.67 -30.55 -6.31
N LEU A 126 3.92 -30.83 -6.68
CA LEU A 126 5.04 -30.81 -5.73
C LEU A 126 5.41 -29.36 -5.38
N THR A 127 5.72 -29.15 -4.12
CA THR A 127 6.24 -27.89 -3.59
C THR A 127 7.51 -28.17 -2.80
N ILE A 128 8.16 -27.14 -2.34
CA ILE A 128 9.39 -27.24 -1.55
C ILE A 128 9.20 -28.01 -0.23
N GLU A 129 7.96 -28.18 0.23
CA GLU A 129 7.62 -28.94 1.44
C GLU A 129 7.26 -30.42 1.13
N SER A 130 7.13 -30.78 -0.13
CA SER A 130 6.74 -32.14 -0.51
C SER A 130 7.80 -33.16 -0.10
N PRO A 131 7.38 -34.33 0.39
CA PRO A 131 8.31 -35.40 0.79
C PRO A 131 9.22 -35.83 -0.36
N GLY A 132 10.53 -35.85 -0.10
CA GLY A 132 11.52 -36.32 -1.08
C GLY A 132 12.09 -35.19 -1.98
N VAL A 133 11.62 -33.99 -1.87
CA VAL A 133 12.19 -32.83 -2.58
C VAL A 133 13.53 -32.44 -1.96
N ASP A 134 14.58 -32.38 -2.79
CA ASP A 134 15.88 -31.84 -2.40
C ASP A 134 15.89 -30.33 -2.55
N LEU A 135 16.30 -29.60 -1.50
CA LEU A 135 16.33 -28.13 -1.51
C LEU A 135 17.31 -27.55 -2.53
N ILE A 136 18.36 -28.29 -2.88
CA ILE A 136 19.36 -27.85 -3.86
C ILE A 136 18.75 -27.91 -5.28
N ASP A 137 18.00 -28.95 -5.57
CA ASP A 137 17.36 -29.11 -6.87
C ASP A 137 16.16 -28.19 -7.01
N ALA A 138 15.38 -28.00 -5.96
CA ALA A 138 14.33 -26.98 -5.90
C ALA A 138 14.86 -25.58 -6.15
N GLU A 139 16.00 -25.20 -5.52
CA GLU A 139 16.64 -23.90 -5.75
C GLU A 139 17.07 -23.72 -7.22
N LYS A 140 17.67 -24.73 -7.82
CA LYS A 140 18.06 -24.68 -9.23
C LYS A 140 16.86 -24.46 -10.15
N GLU A 141 15.77 -25.18 -9.89
CA GLU A 141 14.53 -25.00 -10.65
C GLU A 141 13.98 -23.59 -10.51
N LEU A 142 13.88 -23.05 -9.28
CA LEU A 142 13.42 -21.72 -9.03
C LEU A 142 14.27 -20.64 -9.69
N LEU A 143 15.61 -20.79 -9.67
CA LEU A 143 16.54 -19.86 -10.30
C LEU A 143 16.54 -19.93 -11.84
N ASN A 144 16.18 -21.07 -12.41
CA ASN A 144 16.04 -21.25 -13.86
C ASN A 144 14.66 -20.81 -14.37
N SER A 145 13.68 -20.72 -13.49
CA SER A 145 12.32 -20.35 -13.87
C SER A 145 12.22 -18.86 -14.28
N PRO A 146 11.73 -18.55 -15.48
CA PRO A 146 11.52 -17.18 -15.91
C PRO A 146 10.40 -16.48 -15.12
N ILE A 147 9.58 -17.23 -14.38
CA ILE A 147 8.44 -16.70 -13.59
C ILE A 147 8.87 -16.40 -12.17
N PHE A 148 9.62 -17.30 -11.53
CA PHE A 148 9.90 -17.23 -10.09
C PHE A 148 11.20 -16.52 -9.75
N LYS A 149 12.16 -16.53 -10.66
CA LYS A 149 13.41 -15.78 -10.54
C LYS A 149 13.10 -14.27 -10.52
N ASN A 150 13.65 -13.57 -9.54
CA ASN A 150 13.42 -12.13 -9.25
C ASN A 150 11.98 -11.75 -8.87
N LEU A 151 11.09 -12.71 -8.72
CA LEU A 151 9.76 -12.49 -8.17
C LEU A 151 9.61 -13.10 -6.77
N ILE A 152 9.93 -14.39 -6.65
CA ILE A 152 9.83 -15.15 -5.39
C ILE A 152 11.21 -15.36 -4.77
N ILE A 153 12.24 -15.57 -5.59
CA ILE A 153 13.63 -15.77 -5.15
C ILE A 153 14.55 -14.82 -5.89
N SER A 154 15.50 -14.22 -5.18
CA SER A 154 16.53 -13.37 -5.80
C SER A 154 17.50 -14.19 -6.68
N GLU A 155 18.15 -13.53 -7.63
CA GLU A 155 19.07 -14.16 -8.56
C GLU A 155 20.24 -14.89 -7.90
N ASP A 156 20.68 -14.41 -6.74
CA ASP A 156 21.75 -14.95 -5.93
C ASP A 156 21.28 -15.94 -4.86
N ALA A 157 19.99 -16.27 -4.87
CA ALA A 157 19.34 -17.12 -3.88
C ALA A 157 19.50 -16.65 -2.42
N SER A 158 19.80 -15.38 -2.19
CA SER A 158 19.96 -14.82 -0.85
C SER A 158 18.66 -14.36 -0.23
N SER A 159 17.64 -14.09 -1.04
CA SER A 159 16.37 -13.51 -0.57
C SER A 159 15.16 -14.21 -1.16
N THR A 160 14.07 -14.25 -0.39
CA THR A 160 12.75 -14.67 -0.86
C THR A 160 11.68 -13.67 -0.44
N ALA A 161 10.58 -13.62 -1.20
CA ALA A 161 9.46 -12.75 -0.95
C ALA A 161 8.24 -13.53 -0.48
N VAL A 162 7.49 -12.91 0.43
CA VAL A 162 6.14 -13.34 0.85
C VAL A 162 5.19 -12.22 0.50
N LEU A 163 4.22 -12.51 -0.34
CA LEU A 163 3.16 -11.59 -0.75
C LEU A 163 1.93 -11.85 0.12
N ILE A 164 1.46 -10.81 0.80
CA ILE A 164 0.30 -10.85 1.68
C ILE A 164 -0.78 -9.98 1.06
N ASN A 165 -1.89 -10.58 0.67
CA ASN A 165 -3.04 -9.87 0.15
C ASN A 165 -4.04 -9.61 1.27
N PHE A 166 -4.58 -8.38 1.31
CA PHE A 166 -5.53 -7.95 2.32
C PHE A 166 -6.97 -8.12 1.83
N LYS A 167 -7.85 -8.43 2.77
CA LYS A 167 -9.28 -8.40 2.50
C LYS A 167 -9.72 -6.98 2.23
N LYS A 168 -10.63 -6.81 1.31
CA LYS A 168 -11.27 -5.52 1.08
C LYS A 168 -12.02 -5.08 2.34
N ASP A 169 -11.78 -3.86 2.77
CA ASP A 169 -12.52 -3.22 3.87
C ASP A 169 -13.73 -2.48 3.27
N GLU A 170 -14.92 -3.10 3.33
CA GLU A 170 -16.18 -2.51 2.84
C GLU A 170 -16.45 -1.13 3.44
N LYS A 171 -16.06 -0.91 4.69
CA LYS A 171 -16.23 0.39 5.33
C LYS A 171 -15.31 1.44 4.73
N HIS A 172 -14.09 1.06 4.39
CA HIS A 172 -13.14 1.94 3.71
C HIS A 172 -13.64 2.30 2.31
N GLU A 173 -14.14 1.34 1.54
CA GLU A 173 -14.74 1.58 0.21
C GLU A 173 -15.93 2.54 0.29
N LEU A 174 -16.83 2.37 1.26
CA LEU A 174 -17.95 3.29 1.47
C LEU A 174 -17.50 4.71 1.82
N LEU A 175 -16.45 4.85 2.62
CA LEU A 175 -15.88 6.16 2.97
C LEU A 175 -15.21 6.83 1.76
N ILE A 176 -14.53 6.06 0.90
CA ILE A 176 -13.97 6.58 -0.36
C ILE A 176 -15.10 7.07 -1.28
N GLN A 177 -16.14 6.29 -1.48
CA GLN A 177 -17.29 6.67 -2.31
C GLN A 177 -17.99 7.94 -1.79
N GLU A 178 -18.19 8.05 -0.48
CA GLU A 178 -18.79 9.24 0.12
C GLU A 178 -17.88 10.47 0.00
N ARG A 179 -16.57 10.30 0.16
CA ARG A 179 -15.58 11.36 -0.10
C ARG A 179 -15.65 11.87 -1.53
N GLU A 180 -15.70 10.96 -2.51
CA GLU A 180 -15.80 11.32 -3.93
C GLU A 180 -17.13 12.02 -4.24
N ARG A 181 -18.22 11.56 -3.66
CA ARG A 181 -19.52 12.20 -3.79
C ARG A 181 -19.51 13.63 -3.26
N LEU A 182 -18.98 13.85 -2.06
CA LEU A 182 -18.87 15.19 -1.45
C LEU A 182 -17.99 16.11 -2.29
N ARG A 183 -16.89 15.62 -2.80
CA ARG A 183 -15.95 16.32 -3.65
C ARG A 183 -16.58 16.75 -4.99
N ASN A 184 -17.35 15.88 -5.60
CA ASN A 184 -18.08 16.20 -6.83
C ASN A 184 -19.16 17.28 -6.59
N LEU A 185 -19.79 17.31 -5.40
CA LEU A 185 -20.73 18.35 -5.02
C LEU A 185 -20.05 19.71 -4.85
N ASP A 186 -18.86 19.75 -4.24
CA ASP A 186 -18.06 20.98 -4.09
C ASP A 186 -17.55 21.49 -5.44
N ALA A 187 -17.10 20.61 -6.33
CA ALA A 187 -16.67 20.97 -7.69
C ALA A 187 -17.79 21.59 -8.51
N VAL A 188 -19.02 21.08 -8.39
CA VAL A 188 -20.21 21.66 -9.04
C VAL A 188 -20.55 23.04 -8.48
N SER A 189 -20.38 23.25 -7.17
CA SER A 189 -20.59 24.55 -6.53
C SER A 189 -19.62 25.61 -7.04
N TYR A 190 -18.35 25.26 -7.21
CA TYR A 190 -17.32 26.19 -7.75
C TYR A 190 -17.53 26.55 -9.21
N THR A 191 -18.02 25.64 -10.04
CA THR A 191 -18.32 25.94 -11.44
C THR A 191 -19.53 26.87 -11.60
N HIS A 192 -20.52 26.77 -10.74
CA HIS A 192 -21.67 27.70 -10.73
C HIS A 192 -21.29 29.12 -10.26
N LEU A 193 -20.42 29.26 -9.27
CA LEU A 193 -19.92 30.57 -8.82
C LEU A 193 -19.10 31.27 -9.91
N ARG A 194 -18.27 30.54 -10.65
CA ARG A 194 -17.45 31.09 -11.72
C ARG A 194 -18.25 31.50 -12.97
N ALA A 195 -19.35 30.82 -13.24
CA ALA A 195 -20.26 31.19 -14.35
C ALA A 195 -21.00 32.51 -14.09
N HIS A 196 -21.27 32.86 -12.84
CA HIS A 196 -21.88 34.14 -12.46
C HIS A 196 -20.93 35.34 -12.47
N GLU A 197 -19.60 35.12 -12.35
CA GLU A 197 -18.60 36.22 -12.41
C GLU A 197 -18.23 36.63 -13.84
N THR A 198 -18.57 35.86 -14.86
CA THR A 198 -18.24 36.15 -16.27
C THR A 198 -19.36 36.91 -17.02
N ASP A 199 -20.54 37.09 -16.42
CA ASP A 199 -21.69 37.75 -17.05
C ASP A 199 -21.87 39.26 -16.61
N THR A 200 -20.85 39.86 -15.98
CA THR A 200 -20.79 41.28 -15.65
C THR A 200 -19.62 41.95 -16.37
#